data_263486253715c444723a41c575f120b9
#
_entry.id   263486253715c444723a41c575f120b9
#
_cell.length_a   1.000
_cell.length_b   1.000
_cell.length_c   1.000
_cell.angle_alpha   90.00
_cell.angle_beta   90.00
_cell.angle_gamma   90.00
#
_symmetry.space_group_name_H-M   'P 1'
#
loop_
_entity.id
_entity.type
_entity.pdbx_description
1 polymer ?
#
loop_
_entity_poly.entity_id
_entity_poly.type
_entity_poly.pdbx_seq_one_letter_code
_entity_poly.pdbx_strand_id
1 'polypeptide(L)'
;LLGLVGSEMCIRDRLMGERQFGLDPAMVNRVANEIATIVNYGVEVCVVIGGGNIFRGVSGAANGMERATADYMGMLATVMNALAMQSSLEQNGLQSRVQSALPISAVCEPYIRRRAVRHMEKKRIVIFAAGNGNPFFTTDTAAALRATEMGCDAILKATKVDGVYDADPEQNKNE
;
A
#
# COMPACT_ATOMS: atom_id res chain seq x y z
N LEU A 1 -10.56 -10.50 -10.00
CA LEU A 1 -10.20 -9.34 -9.18
C LEU A 1 -8.80 -9.55 -8.60
N LEU A 2 -7.85 -8.66 -8.87
CA LEU A 2 -6.47 -8.78 -8.40
C LEU A 2 -6.24 -7.79 -7.26
N GLY A 3 -5.92 -8.30 -6.06
CA GLY A 3 -5.45 -7.47 -4.96
C GLY A 3 -3.93 -7.34 -5.03
N LEU A 4 -3.41 -6.15 -5.32
CA LEU A 4 -1.99 -5.85 -5.18
C LEU A 4 -1.69 -5.43 -3.75
N VAL A 5 -0.88 -6.23 -3.08
CA VAL A 5 -0.48 -5.99 -1.70
C VAL A 5 0.99 -5.63 -1.65
N GLY A 6 1.29 -4.51 -1.02
CA GLY A 6 2.65 -4.20 -0.63
C GLY A 6 2.84 -4.42 0.86
N SER A 7 3.72 -5.32 1.23
CA SER A 7 4.10 -5.49 2.63
C SER A 7 4.98 -4.34 3.13
N GLU A 8 5.06 -4.19 4.45
CA GLU A 8 5.87 -3.15 5.11
C GLU A 8 7.32 -3.09 4.63
N MET A 9 7.89 -4.18 4.13
CA MET A 9 9.27 -4.21 3.64
C MET A 9 9.44 -3.97 2.14
N CYS A 10 8.41 -4.13 1.33
CA CYS A 10 8.58 -4.36 -0.10
C CYS A 10 8.11 -3.23 -1.02
N ILE A 11 6.91 -2.70 -0.91
CA ILE A 11 6.53 -1.45 -1.61
C ILE A 11 7.28 -0.26 -1.00
N ARG A 12 7.55 -0.29 0.29
CA ARG A 12 8.34 0.71 0.98
C ARG A 12 9.67 0.97 0.28
N ASP A 13 10.48 -0.07 0.09
CA ASP A 13 11.80 0.07 -0.51
C ASP A 13 11.70 0.38 -2.01
N ARG A 14 10.66 -0.08 -2.70
CA ARG A 14 10.37 0.32 -4.07
C ARG A 14 9.96 1.78 -4.19
N LEU A 15 9.13 2.33 -3.28
CA LEU A 15 8.73 3.75 -3.33
C LEU A 15 9.83 4.72 -2.90
N MET A 16 10.87 4.24 -2.20
CA MET A 16 12.04 5.05 -1.85
C MET A 16 13.09 5.13 -2.97
N GLY A 17 13.12 4.15 -3.88
CA GLY A 17 14.22 4.00 -4.83
C GLY A 17 15.56 3.82 -4.10
N GLU A 18 16.57 4.59 -4.48
CA GLU A 18 17.89 4.63 -3.82
C GLU A 18 17.92 5.51 -2.57
N ARG A 19 16.83 6.17 -2.23
CA ARG A 19 16.74 7.06 -1.06
C ARG A 19 16.60 6.26 0.23
N GLN A 20 17.15 6.77 1.31
CA GLN A 20 17.02 6.16 2.63
C GLN A 20 15.68 6.48 3.33
N PHE A 21 14.92 7.46 2.81
CA PHE A 21 13.68 7.96 3.42
C PHE A 21 12.81 8.68 2.39
N GLY A 22 11.49 8.57 2.57
CA GLY A 22 10.50 9.36 1.82
C GLY A 22 10.00 8.67 0.54
N LEU A 23 9.51 9.47 -0.37
CA LEU A 23 8.99 9.05 -1.67
C LEU A 23 9.97 9.42 -2.79
N ASP A 24 10.20 8.49 -3.69
CA ASP A 24 10.87 8.75 -4.95
C ASP A 24 9.82 8.82 -6.08
N PRO A 25 9.60 10.00 -6.70
CA PRO A 25 8.61 10.15 -7.75
C PRO A 25 8.84 9.21 -8.95
N ALA A 26 10.10 8.91 -9.30
CA ALA A 26 10.41 8.00 -10.40
C ALA A 26 9.94 6.58 -10.09
N MET A 27 10.12 6.13 -8.85
CA MET A 27 9.68 4.82 -8.41
C MET A 27 8.16 4.72 -8.27
N VAL A 28 7.50 5.79 -7.79
CA VAL A 28 6.02 5.85 -7.77
C VAL A 28 5.46 5.73 -9.19
N ASN A 29 6.04 6.47 -10.15
CA ASN A 29 5.65 6.40 -11.56
C ASN A 29 5.91 5.02 -12.16
N ARG A 30 7.03 4.38 -11.83
CA ARG A 30 7.32 3.02 -12.30
C ARG A 30 6.26 2.03 -11.82
N VAL A 31 5.91 2.04 -10.53
CA VAL A 31 4.87 1.16 -9.97
C VAL A 31 3.51 1.48 -10.61
N ALA A 32 3.18 2.75 -10.83
CA ALA A 32 1.94 3.14 -11.49
C ALA A 32 1.86 2.60 -12.93
N ASN A 33 2.97 2.60 -13.69
CA ASN A 33 3.04 2.02 -15.03
C ASN A 33 2.90 0.48 -15.02
N GLU A 34 3.48 -0.20 -14.02
CA GLU A 34 3.29 -1.64 -13.84
C GLU A 34 1.81 -1.97 -13.58
N ILE A 35 1.13 -1.19 -12.70
CA ILE A 35 -0.31 -1.31 -12.44
C ILE A 35 -1.11 -1.03 -13.73
N ALA A 36 -0.75 0.02 -14.49
CA ALA A 36 -1.42 0.35 -15.74
C ALA A 36 -1.37 -0.82 -16.73
N THR A 37 -0.25 -1.51 -16.82
CA THR A 37 -0.09 -2.68 -17.68
C THR A 37 -1.09 -3.78 -17.30
N ILE A 38 -1.26 -4.06 -16.01
CA ILE A 38 -2.19 -5.07 -15.51
C ILE A 38 -3.64 -4.67 -15.79
N VAL A 39 -4.00 -3.41 -15.56
CA VAL A 39 -5.34 -2.87 -15.83
C VAL A 39 -5.70 -2.98 -17.31
N ASN A 40 -4.73 -2.77 -18.21
CA ASN A 40 -4.92 -2.87 -19.65
C ASN A 40 -5.26 -4.30 -20.12
N TYR A 41 -4.95 -5.33 -19.32
CA TYR A 41 -5.45 -6.70 -19.55
C TYR A 41 -6.91 -6.91 -19.13
N GLY A 42 -7.61 -5.86 -18.70
CA GLY A 42 -9.02 -5.91 -18.26
C GLY A 42 -9.22 -6.40 -16.83
N VAL A 43 -8.14 -6.50 -16.05
CA VAL A 43 -8.18 -6.93 -14.65
C VAL A 43 -8.64 -5.78 -13.75
N GLU A 44 -9.53 -6.06 -12.82
CA GLU A 44 -9.89 -5.10 -11.76
C GLU A 44 -8.82 -5.14 -10.66
N VAL A 45 -8.28 -3.98 -10.32
CA VAL A 45 -7.14 -3.86 -9.41
C VAL A 45 -7.52 -3.03 -8.19
N CYS A 46 -7.21 -3.55 -7.01
CA CYS A 46 -7.12 -2.74 -5.80
C CYS A 46 -5.70 -2.82 -5.22
N VAL A 47 -5.27 -1.77 -4.56
CA VAL A 47 -3.90 -1.61 -4.06
C VAL A 47 -3.93 -1.33 -2.56
N VAL A 48 -3.11 -2.03 -1.79
CA VAL A 48 -2.88 -1.72 -0.37
C VAL A 48 -1.46 -1.20 -0.23
N ILE A 49 -1.30 -0.03 0.36
CA ILE A 49 0.00 0.64 0.46
C ILE A 49 0.44 0.74 1.91
N GLY A 50 1.70 0.37 2.17
CA GLY A 50 2.37 0.57 3.46
C GLY A 50 2.94 2.00 3.60
N GLY A 51 3.34 2.36 4.83
CA GLY A 51 3.89 3.68 5.19
C GLY A 51 5.34 3.67 5.68
N GLY A 52 5.98 2.51 5.69
CA GLY A 52 7.27 2.30 6.34
C GLY A 52 8.46 3.06 5.73
N ASN A 53 8.31 3.60 4.51
CA ASN A 53 9.28 4.52 3.87
C ASN A 53 9.27 5.92 4.51
N ILE A 54 8.17 6.32 5.15
CA ILE A 54 8.01 7.61 5.81
C ILE A 54 8.10 7.46 7.32
N PHE A 55 7.41 6.48 7.91
CA PHE A 55 7.39 6.25 9.34
C PHE A 55 7.16 4.78 9.69
N ARG A 56 7.91 4.27 10.67
CA ARG A 56 7.78 2.92 11.22
C ARG A 56 7.35 2.97 12.68
N GLY A 57 6.16 2.45 12.99
CA GLY A 57 5.63 2.41 14.35
C GLY A 57 6.54 1.64 15.32
N VAL A 58 7.14 0.52 14.88
CA VAL A 58 8.08 -0.27 15.70
C VAL A 58 9.32 0.55 16.08
N SER A 59 9.90 1.28 15.13
CA SER A 59 11.07 2.12 15.39
C SER A 59 10.72 3.33 16.28
N GLY A 60 9.52 3.91 16.11
CA GLY A 60 9.02 4.98 16.98
C GLY A 60 8.84 4.50 18.42
N ALA A 61 8.24 3.32 18.60
CA ALA A 61 8.07 2.72 19.93
C ALA A 61 9.41 2.37 20.59
N ALA A 62 10.41 1.90 19.84
CA ALA A 62 11.76 1.64 20.34
C ALA A 62 12.46 2.92 20.85
N ASN A 63 12.08 4.09 20.34
CA ASN A 63 12.57 5.39 20.77
C ASN A 63 11.72 6.04 21.90
N GLY A 64 10.89 5.26 22.61
CA GLY A 64 10.10 5.71 23.77
C GLY A 64 8.72 6.28 23.44
N MET A 65 8.29 6.26 22.19
CA MET A 65 6.93 6.64 21.81
C MET A 65 5.94 5.53 22.17
N GLU A 66 4.74 5.87 22.59
CA GLU A 66 3.66 4.91 22.78
C GLU A 66 3.37 4.17 21.45
N ARG A 67 3.30 2.83 21.50
CA ARG A 67 3.15 1.99 20.30
C ARG A 67 1.91 2.33 19.49
N ALA A 68 0.76 2.56 20.13
CA ALA A 68 -0.47 2.91 19.44
C ALA A 68 -0.34 4.24 18.68
N THR A 69 0.26 5.25 19.29
CA THR A 69 0.53 6.54 18.66
C THR A 69 1.48 6.39 17.48
N ALA A 70 2.55 5.60 17.62
CA ALA A 70 3.50 5.34 16.56
C ALA A 70 2.83 4.58 15.38
N ASP A 71 1.94 3.64 15.65
CA ASP A 71 1.20 2.94 14.61
C ASP A 71 0.21 3.86 13.87
N TYR A 72 -0.45 4.80 14.56
CA TYR A 72 -1.28 5.84 13.91
C TYR A 72 -0.45 6.75 12.99
N MET A 73 0.75 7.14 13.39
CA MET A 73 1.67 7.90 12.51
C MET A 73 2.03 7.07 11.27
N GLY A 74 2.29 5.77 11.43
CA GLY A 74 2.49 4.85 10.31
C GLY A 74 1.27 4.77 9.38
N MET A 75 0.05 4.75 9.91
CA MET A 75 -1.18 4.77 9.12
C MET A 75 -1.31 6.08 8.33
N LEU A 76 -1.02 7.24 8.93
CA LEU A 76 -1.00 8.53 8.21
C LEU A 76 0.05 8.54 7.09
N ALA A 77 1.21 7.94 7.32
CA ALA A 77 2.23 7.77 6.29
C ALA A 77 1.71 6.96 5.08
N THR A 78 0.87 5.94 5.31
CA THR A 78 0.23 5.22 4.20
C THR A 78 -0.70 6.11 3.39
N VAL A 79 -1.40 7.06 4.01
CA VAL A 79 -2.27 8.01 3.31
C VAL A 79 -1.44 8.91 2.38
N MET A 80 -0.29 9.40 2.84
CA MET A 80 0.63 10.17 1.99
C MET A 80 1.08 9.37 0.76
N ASN A 81 1.49 8.11 0.95
CA ASN A 81 1.88 7.22 -0.14
C ASN A 81 0.71 6.94 -1.10
N ALA A 82 -0.51 6.76 -0.58
CA ALA A 82 -1.70 6.51 -1.38
C ALA A 82 -2.07 7.71 -2.27
N LEU A 83 -1.95 8.93 -1.77
CA LEU A 83 -2.17 10.15 -2.55
C LEU A 83 -1.12 10.33 -3.65
N ALA A 84 0.15 10.04 -3.35
CA ALA A 84 1.21 10.07 -4.36
C ALA A 84 0.96 9.02 -5.47
N MET A 85 0.54 7.82 -5.11
CA MET A 85 0.19 6.77 -6.07
C MET A 85 -1.05 7.16 -6.88
N GLN A 86 -2.09 7.72 -6.26
CA GLN A 86 -3.27 8.25 -6.96
C GLN A 86 -2.85 9.27 -8.02
N SER A 87 -2.06 10.27 -7.63
CA SER A 87 -1.58 11.30 -8.55
C SER A 87 -0.84 10.70 -9.75
N SER A 88 0.02 9.72 -9.52
CA SER A 88 0.79 9.07 -10.57
C SER A 88 -0.08 8.21 -11.50
N LEU A 89 -1.06 7.47 -10.96
CA LEU A 89 -2.01 6.70 -11.76
C LEU A 89 -2.87 7.62 -12.65
N GLU A 90 -3.33 8.75 -12.11
CA GLU A 90 -4.14 9.73 -12.84
C GLU A 90 -3.33 10.43 -13.94
N GLN A 91 -2.03 10.71 -13.73
CA GLN A 91 -1.13 11.19 -14.77
C GLN A 91 -0.96 10.17 -15.92
N ASN A 92 -1.09 8.88 -15.64
CA ASN A 92 -1.09 7.81 -16.63
C ASN A 92 -2.49 7.52 -17.24
N GLY A 93 -3.47 8.41 -17.01
CA GLY A 93 -4.82 8.31 -17.59
C GLY A 93 -5.75 7.31 -16.89
N LEU A 94 -5.33 6.74 -15.76
CA LEU A 94 -6.12 5.78 -14.99
C LEU A 94 -6.94 6.49 -13.91
N GLN A 95 -8.22 6.17 -13.83
CA GLN A 95 -9.05 6.66 -12.73
C GLN A 95 -8.76 5.89 -11.46
N SER A 96 -8.50 6.59 -10.36
CA SER A 96 -8.26 5.97 -9.07
C SER A 96 -8.98 6.67 -7.92
N ARG A 97 -9.16 5.97 -6.80
CA ARG A 97 -9.77 6.52 -5.57
C ARG A 97 -9.03 5.99 -4.36
N VAL A 98 -8.63 6.91 -3.47
CA VAL A 98 -8.08 6.55 -2.17
C VAL A 98 -9.21 6.40 -1.17
N GLN A 99 -9.24 5.28 -0.48
CA GLN A 99 -10.13 5.02 0.65
C GLN A 99 -9.32 4.72 1.90
N SER A 100 -9.55 5.51 2.96
CA SER A 100 -8.84 5.38 4.23
C SER A 100 -9.69 4.70 5.30
N ALA A 101 -9.07 3.80 6.07
CA ALA A 101 -9.69 3.22 7.25
C ALA A 101 -9.81 4.23 8.41
N LEU A 102 -8.94 5.28 8.42
CA LEU A 102 -9.11 6.43 9.30
C LEU A 102 -9.95 7.51 8.60
N PRO A 103 -10.92 8.14 9.28
CA PRO A 103 -11.76 9.19 8.69
C PRO A 103 -10.96 10.48 8.47
N ILE A 104 -10.56 10.74 7.23
CA ILE A 104 -9.82 11.95 6.80
C ILE A 104 -10.56 12.55 5.60
N SER A 105 -11.82 12.91 5.78
CA SER A 105 -12.75 13.27 4.71
C SER A 105 -12.32 14.46 3.86
N ALA A 106 -11.46 15.34 4.38
CA ALA A 106 -10.92 16.47 3.63
C ALA A 106 -9.89 16.04 2.55
N VAL A 107 -9.37 14.83 2.62
CA VAL A 107 -8.24 14.37 1.82
C VAL A 107 -8.57 13.16 0.96
N CYS A 108 -9.34 12.21 1.50
CA CYS A 108 -9.71 10.97 0.83
C CYS A 108 -11.07 10.44 1.32
N GLU A 109 -11.61 9.46 0.61
CA GLU A 109 -12.88 8.86 1.00
C GLU A 109 -12.70 7.98 2.24
N PRO A 110 -13.68 7.94 3.17
CA PRO A 110 -13.71 6.89 4.19
C PRO A 110 -13.94 5.52 3.53
N TYR A 111 -13.27 4.50 4.06
CA TYR A 111 -13.46 3.15 3.58
C TYR A 111 -14.90 2.67 3.85
N ILE A 112 -15.59 2.34 2.79
CA ILE A 112 -16.89 1.68 2.80
C ILE A 112 -16.86 0.60 1.72
N ARG A 113 -16.96 -0.68 2.13
CA ARG A 113 -16.85 -1.84 1.23
C ARG A 113 -17.67 -1.68 -0.06
N ARG A 114 -18.96 -1.37 0.06
CA ARG A 114 -19.84 -1.22 -1.11
C ARG A 114 -19.42 -0.09 -2.05
N ARG A 115 -18.80 0.97 -1.53
CA ARG A 115 -18.27 2.08 -2.32
C ARG A 115 -17.01 1.63 -3.07
N ALA A 116 -16.12 0.87 -2.42
CA ALA A 116 -14.95 0.30 -3.07
C ALA A 116 -15.33 -0.62 -4.22
N VAL A 117 -16.25 -1.55 -4.00
CA VAL A 117 -16.80 -2.44 -5.05
C VAL A 117 -17.37 -1.61 -6.21
N ARG A 118 -18.15 -0.58 -5.90
CA ARG A 118 -18.73 0.29 -6.94
C ARG A 118 -17.69 1.06 -7.74
N HIS A 119 -16.56 1.41 -7.14
CA HIS A 119 -15.44 2.01 -7.88
C HIS A 119 -14.81 0.99 -8.85
N MET A 120 -14.55 -0.23 -8.41
CA MET A 120 -13.97 -1.27 -9.23
C MET A 120 -14.88 -1.68 -10.41
N GLU A 121 -16.20 -1.83 -10.17
CA GLU A 121 -17.20 -2.02 -11.24
C GLU A 121 -17.13 -0.92 -12.30
N LYS A 122 -16.78 0.32 -11.91
CA LYS A 122 -16.55 1.45 -12.83
C LYS A 122 -15.14 1.49 -13.40
N LYS A 123 -14.39 0.40 -13.30
CA LYS A 123 -13.00 0.28 -13.79
C LYS A 123 -12.05 1.31 -13.17
N ARG A 124 -12.29 1.69 -11.91
CA ARG A 124 -11.41 2.55 -11.13
C ARG A 124 -10.52 1.71 -10.23
N ILE A 125 -9.28 2.09 -10.11
CA ILE A 125 -8.35 1.49 -9.14
C ILE A 125 -8.71 2.02 -7.75
N VAL A 126 -8.89 1.14 -6.78
CA VAL A 126 -9.09 1.53 -5.38
C VAL A 126 -7.78 1.36 -4.61
N ILE A 127 -7.34 2.42 -3.96
CA ILE A 127 -6.14 2.43 -3.14
C ILE A 127 -6.57 2.48 -1.68
N PHE A 128 -6.28 1.43 -0.93
CA PHE A 128 -6.59 1.34 0.49
C PHE A 128 -5.45 1.87 1.34
N ALA A 129 -5.75 2.84 2.19
CA ALA A 129 -4.82 3.49 3.10
C ALA A 129 -5.23 3.30 4.57
N ALA A 130 -4.33 3.62 5.48
CA ALA A 130 -4.49 3.48 6.93
C ALA A 130 -4.76 2.03 7.41
N GLY A 131 -4.29 1.04 6.66
CA GLY A 131 -4.40 -0.36 7.04
C GLY A 131 -5.84 -0.82 7.31
N ASN A 132 -6.08 -1.40 8.48
CA ASN A 132 -7.43 -1.73 8.96
C ASN A 132 -8.01 -0.67 9.93
N GLY A 133 -7.27 0.42 10.20
CA GLY A 133 -7.69 1.49 11.12
C GLY A 133 -7.34 1.26 12.59
N ASN A 134 -6.75 0.10 12.95
CA ASN A 134 -6.40 -0.24 14.31
C ASN A 134 -4.88 -0.39 14.47
N PRO A 135 -4.31 0.07 15.61
CA PRO A 135 -2.93 -0.20 15.96
C PRO A 135 -2.63 -1.70 16.09
N PHE A 136 -1.36 -2.06 16.13
CA PHE A 136 -0.84 -3.43 16.31
C PHE A 136 -1.03 -4.38 15.13
N PHE A 137 -1.59 -3.94 14.02
CA PHE A 137 -1.74 -4.74 12.81
C PHE A 137 -0.73 -4.33 11.73
N THR A 138 -0.32 -5.29 10.91
CA THR A 138 0.58 -5.05 9.79
C THR A 138 -0.18 -4.68 8.53
N THR A 139 0.53 -4.11 7.55
CA THR A 139 -0.01 -3.87 6.20
C THR A 139 -0.43 -5.19 5.54
N ASP A 140 0.28 -6.28 5.76
CA ASP A 140 -0.06 -7.60 5.21
C ASP A 140 -1.41 -8.11 5.74
N THR A 141 -1.66 -7.93 7.05
CA THR A 141 -2.96 -8.26 7.65
C THR A 141 -4.08 -7.44 7.03
N ALA A 142 -3.86 -6.13 6.88
CA ALA A 142 -4.84 -5.25 6.24
C ALA A 142 -5.11 -5.66 4.79
N ALA A 143 -4.09 -6.07 4.08
CA ALA A 143 -4.18 -6.50 2.70
C ALA A 143 -4.96 -7.80 2.53
N ALA A 144 -4.70 -8.81 3.37
CA ALA A 144 -5.48 -10.05 3.38
C ALA A 144 -6.95 -9.78 3.70
N LEU A 145 -7.22 -8.88 4.66
CA LEU A 145 -8.59 -8.46 4.99
C LEU A 145 -9.27 -7.80 3.79
N ARG A 146 -8.63 -6.81 3.16
CA ARG A 146 -9.21 -6.10 2.00
C ARG A 146 -9.42 -7.02 0.81
N ALA A 147 -8.48 -7.91 0.52
CA ALA A 147 -8.64 -8.89 -0.55
C ALA A 147 -9.85 -9.81 -0.31
N THR A 148 -10.04 -10.28 0.91
CA THR A 148 -11.21 -11.10 1.29
C THR A 148 -12.51 -10.29 1.17
N GLU A 149 -12.54 -9.07 1.68
CA GLU A 149 -13.73 -8.20 1.61
C GLU A 149 -14.12 -7.84 0.18
N MET A 150 -13.14 -7.66 -0.71
CA MET A 150 -13.36 -7.35 -2.11
C MET A 150 -13.65 -8.60 -2.96
N GLY A 151 -13.41 -9.79 -2.43
CA GLY A 151 -13.55 -11.04 -3.19
C GLY A 151 -12.48 -11.16 -4.27
N CYS A 152 -11.23 -10.83 -3.94
CA CYS A 152 -10.13 -10.93 -4.89
C CYS A 152 -9.80 -12.40 -5.20
N ASP A 153 -9.55 -12.70 -6.47
CA ASP A 153 -9.13 -14.04 -6.93
C ASP A 153 -7.66 -14.33 -6.59
N ALA A 154 -6.83 -13.28 -6.49
CA ALA A 154 -5.41 -13.39 -6.16
C ALA A 154 -4.90 -12.18 -5.38
N ILE A 155 -3.87 -12.41 -4.58
CA ILE A 155 -3.10 -11.38 -3.88
C ILE A 155 -1.68 -11.44 -4.40
N LEU A 156 -1.21 -10.33 -4.97
CA LEU A 156 0.18 -10.17 -5.38
C LEU A 156 0.92 -9.30 -4.38
N LYS A 157 1.99 -9.83 -3.82
CA LYS A 157 2.88 -9.11 -2.92
C LYS A 157 4.07 -8.58 -3.72
N ALA A 158 4.14 -7.26 -3.89
CA ALA A 158 5.31 -6.63 -4.51
C ALA A 158 6.48 -6.66 -3.51
N THR A 159 7.54 -7.40 -3.81
CA THR A 159 8.70 -7.58 -2.94
C THR A 159 10.00 -7.10 -3.61
N LYS A 160 11.01 -6.79 -2.81
CA LYS A 160 12.38 -6.48 -3.28
C LYS A 160 13.16 -7.75 -3.60
N VAL A 161 12.74 -8.87 -3.01
CA VAL A 161 13.34 -10.19 -3.17
C VAL A 161 12.50 -11.05 -4.13
N ASP A 162 13.12 -11.98 -4.80
CA ASP A 162 12.54 -12.83 -5.85
C ASP A 162 11.83 -14.08 -5.32
N GLY A 163 11.84 -14.28 -4.00
CA GLY A 163 11.21 -15.44 -3.38
C GLY A 163 10.91 -15.29 -1.90
N VAL A 164 10.42 -16.38 -1.31
CA VAL A 164 10.24 -16.54 0.13
C VAL A 164 11.49 -17.24 0.66
N TYR A 165 12.12 -16.66 1.65
CA TYR A 165 13.32 -17.14 2.30
C TYR A 165 13.01 -17.48 3.75
N ASP A 166 13.69 -18.45 4.31
CA ASP A 166 13.63 -18.84 5.73
C ASP A 166 14.45 -17.93 6.64
N ALA A 167 15.34 -17.08 6.05
CA ALA A 167 16.09 -16.03 6.73
C ALA A 167 16.22 -14.78 5.83
N ASP A 168 16.67 -13.66 6.41
CA ASP A 168 16.87 -12.41 5.66
C ASP A 168 18.02 -12.56 4.64
N PRO A 169 17.76 -12.53 3.32
CA PRO A 169 18.78 -12.73 2.29
C PRO A 169 19.80 -11.58 2.21
N GLU A 170 19.51 -10.40 2.79
CA GLU A 170 20.49 -9.31 2.88
C GLU A 170 21.51 -9.54 4.00
N GLN A 171 21.16 -10.29 5.04
CA GLN A 171 22.05 -10.64 6.15
C GLN A 171 22.81 -11.95 5.92
N ASN A 172 22.23 -12.87 5.17
CA ASN A 172 22.78 -14.20 4.88
C ASN A 172 23.12 -14.32 3.39
N LYS A 173 24.14 -13.57 2.93
CA LYS A 173 24.57 -13.58 1.51
C LYS A 173 25.29 -14.86 1.04
N ASN A 174 25.41 -15.89 1.86
CA ASN A 174 26.23 -17.08 1.61
C ASN A 174 25.47 -18.43 1.69
N GLU A 175 24.14 -18.44 1.52
CA GLU A 175 23.38 -19.69 1.35
C GLU A 175 22.50 -19.66 0.12
#